data_d57b4f8001aac1217c34c0dc5994ec36
#
_entry.id   d57b4f8001aac1217c34c0dc5994ec36
#
_cell.length_a   1.000
_cell.length_b   1.000
_cell.length_c   1.000
_cell.angle_alpha   90.00
_cell.angle_beta   90.00
_cell.angle_gamma   90.00
#
_symmetry.space_group_name_H-M   'P 1'
#
loop_
_entity.id
_entity.type
_entity.pdbx_description
1 polymer ?
#
loop_
_entity_poly.entity_id
_entity_poly.type
_entity_poly.pdbx_seq_one_letter_code
_entity_poly.pdbx_strand_id
1 'polypeptide(L)'
;MYNYCIMLGRLDIKKTANILGVDAMTLRRWDKGGVFSARRNSPTSHRYYYEDDLEDFLSKNYKYLLAMAKRWAFSKEATSNILPRFYCEDSAVFKARLTKLGDILKKEVGLEESFSLITSVVGEIGNNSFDHNIGNWPDIMGIFFGFNLSEKKIILADRGQGVLTTLTKVAPELKNDKEALTVAFTKTLSGRPLEIRGNGLKYVKKIVEEFKMKLWFQSGGNIVIIDGNSDDLAIINAEQKIRGCFVIIDYKNL
;
A
#
# COMPACT_ATOMS: atom_id res chain seq x y z
N MET A 1 1.53 39.04 -8.19
CA MET A 1 0.83 38.01 -7.36
C MET A 1 0.20 37.03 -8.35
N TYR A 2 0.92 35.98 -8.74
CA TYR A 2 0.42 34.96 -9.67
C TYR A 2 -0.47 34.02 -8.91
N ASN A 3 -1.79 34.09 -9.14
CA ASN A 3 -2.72 33.06 -8.73
C ASN A 3 -2.40 31.78 -9.49
N TYR A 4 -1.65 30.87 -8.86
CA TYR A 4 -1.65 29.46 -9.26
C TYR A 4 -3.05 28.91 -8.91
N CYS A 5 -3.96 29.03 -9.84
CA CYS A 5 -5.19 28.25 -9.85
C CYS A 5 -4.76 26.80 -10.09
N ILE A 6 -4.54 26.05 -9.00
CA ILE A 6 -4.41 24.59 -9.08
C ILE A 6 -5.70 24.13 -9.75
N MET A 7 -5.61 23.67 -11.00
CA MET A 7 -6.74 23.01 -11.66
C MET A 7 -6.99 21.71 -10.90
N LEU A 8 -7.84 21.77 -9.87
CA LEU A 8 -8.36 20.60 -9.18
C LEU A 8 -8.95 19.68 -10.26
N GLY A 9 -8.40 18.47 -10.39
CA GLY A 9 -8.85 17.49 -11.37
C GLY A 9 -10.33 17.20 -11.17
N ARG A 10 -11.16 17.50 -12.19
CA ARG A 10 -12.59 17.21 -12.17
C ARG A 10 -12.84 15.80 -12.69
N LEU A 11 -13.53 14.99 -11.90
CA LEU A 11 -13.95 13.64 -12.23
C LEU A 11 -15.46 13.63 -12.49
N ASP A 12 -15.90 13.07 -13.59
CA ASP A 12 -17.32 12.78 -13.80
C ASP A 12 -17.78 11.60 -12.92
N ILE A 13 -19.10 11.40 -12.83
CA ILE A 13 -19.68 10.36 -11.99
C ILE A 13 -19.26 8.94 -12.41
N LYS A 14 -18.98 8.70 -13.72
CA LYS A 14 -18.56 7.37 -14.19
C LYS A 14 -17.14 7.07 -13.77
N LYS A 15 -16.22 8.03 -13.95
CA LYS A 15 -14.82 7.91 -13.55
C LYS A 15 -14.69 7.76 -12.03
N THR A 16 -15.45 8.56 -11.26
CA THR A 16 -15.49 8.46 -9.80
C THR A 16 -16.02 7.11 -9.33
N ALA A 17 -17.11 6.63 -9.93
CA ALA A 17 -17.69 5.31 -9.65
C ALA A 17 -16.68 4.18 -9.91
N ASN A 18 -15.96 4.26 -11.03
CA ASN A 18 -14.93 3.28 -11.38
C ASN A 18 -13.77 3.28 -10.36
N ILE A 19 -13.27 4.46 -9.98
CA ILE A 19 -12.21 4.59 -8.96
C ILE A 19 -12.65 3.99 -7.63
N LEU A 20 -13.88 4.25 -7.19
CA LEU A 20 -14.42 3.71 -5.92
C LEU A 20 -14.85 2.24 -6.03
N GLY A 21 -15.04 1.71 -7.24
CA GLY A 21 -15.57 0.36 -7.48
C GLY A 21 -17.03 0.22 -7.07
N VAL A 22 -17.82 1.25 -7.35
CA VAL A 22 -19.26 1.29 -7.13
C VAL A 22 -19.96 1.67 -8.43
N ASP A 23 -21.28 1.54 -8.49
CA ASP A 23 -22.06 2.05 -9.62
C ASP A 23 -22.44 3.54 -9.46
N ALA A 24 -22.81 4.17 -10.56
CA ALA A 24 -23.22 5.58 -10.56
C ALA A 24 -24.52 5.83 -9.75
N MET A 25 -25.37 4.82 -9.57
CA MET A 25 -26.58 4.92 -8.74
C MET A 25 -26.22 5.02 -7.27
N THR A 26 -25.24 4.24 -6.84
CA THR A 26 -24.68 4.32 -5.48
C THR A 26 -24.14 5.72 -5.19
N LEU A 27 -23.37 6.33 -6.11
CA LEU A 27 -22.89 7.72 -5.94
C LEU A 27 -24.03 8.74 -5.88
N ARG A 28 -25.10 8.56 -6.67
CA ARG A 28 -26.29 9.45 -6.59
C ARG A 28 -26.98 9.32 -5.24
N ARG A 29 -27.06 8.10 -4.69
CA ARG A 29 -27.63 7.85 -3.37
C ARG A 29 -26.76 8.46 -2.26
N TRP A 30 -25.45 8.35 -2.38
CA TRP A 30 -24.50 8.97 -1.44
C TRP A 30 -24.56 10.50 -1.46
N ASP A 31 -24.64 11.10 -2.65
CA ASP A 31 -24.85 12.54 -2.81
C ASP A 31 -26.14 13.01 -2.10
N LYS A 32 -27.25 12.29 -2.31
CA LYS A 32 -28.52 12.59 -1.67
C LYS A 32 -28.49 12.38 -0.13
N GLY A 33 -27.76 11.37 0.32
CA GLY A 33 -27.64 11.01 1.73
C GLY A 33 -26.50 11.71 2.49
N GLY A 34 -25.73 12.59 1.84
CA GLY A 34 -24.62 13.31 2.46
C GLY A 34 -23.39 12.46 2.77
N VAL A 35 -23.32 11.21 2.26
CA VAL A 35 -22.17 10.30 2.47
C VAL A 35 -20.95 10.76 1.68
N PHE A 36 -21.19 11.11 0.39
CA PHE A 36 -20.17 11.69 -0.48
C PHE A 36 -20.86 12.65 -1.47
N SER A 37 -20.75 13.94 -1.20
CA SER A 37 -21.48 14.97 -1.91
C SER A 37 -20.84 15.29 -3.25
N ALA A 38 -21.66 15.32 -4.31
CA ALA A 38 -21.24 15.77 -5.62
C ALA A 38 -21.31 17.31 -5.74
N ARG A 39 -20.51 17.84 -6.64
CA ARG A 39 -20.58 19.24 -7.05
C ARG A 39 -21.43 19.37 -8.33
N ARG A 40 -22.04 20.55 -8.53
CA ARG A 40 -22.81 20.92 -9.71
C ARG A 40 -22.70 22.42 -9.97
N ASN A 41 -22.70 22.80 -11.24
CA ASN A 41 -22.70 24.21 -11.62
C ASN A 41 -24.11 24.83 -11.50
N SER A 42 -25.17 23.99 -11.60
CA SER A 42 -26.58 24.36 -11.42
C SER A 42 -27.37 23.13 -10.96
N PRO A 43 -28.60 23.27 -10.44
CA PRO A 43 -29.41 22.13 -9.98
C PRO A 43 -29.63 21.06 -11.05
N THR A 44 -29.65 21.43 -12.32
CA THR A 44 -29.87 20.54 -13.45
C THR A 44 -28.60 20.05 -14.13
N SER A 45 -27.42 20.59 -13.76
CA SER A 45 -26.16 20.21 -14.40
C SER A 45 -25.67 18.85 -13.95
N HIS A 46 -24.76 18.25 -14.75
CA HIS A 46 -24.14 16.97 -14.42
C HIS A 46 -23.33 17.05 -13.13
N ARG A 47 -23.32 15.95 -12.36
CA ARG A 47 -22.50 15.78 -11.18
C ARG A 47 -21.05 15.63 -11.55
N TYR A 48 -20.17 16.26 -10.75
CA TYR A 48 -18.74 16.03 -10.79
C TYR A 48 -18.18 16.00 -9.36
N TYR A 49 -16.98 15.47 -9.22
CA TYR A 49 -16.25 15.38 -7.97
C TYR A 49 -14.85 15.95 -8.18
N TYR A 50 -14.24 16.51 -7.15
CA TYR A 50 -12.83 16.85 -7.21
C TYR A 50 -11.98 15.65 -6.75
N GLU A 51 -10.79 15.52 -7.33
CA GLU A 51 -9.84 14.46 -6.95
C GLU A 51 -9.50 14.54 -5.45
N ASP A 52 -9.26 15.74 -4.92
CA ASP A 52 -8.98 15.95 -3.50
C ASP A 52 -10.13 15.48 -2.58
N ASP A 53 -11.39 15.79 -2.93
CA ASP A 53 -12.56 15.33 -2.17
C ASP A 53 -12.63 13.78 -2.17
N LEU A 54 -12.28 13.16 -3.32
CA LEU A 54 -12.24 11.71 -3.46
C LEU A 54 -11.08 11.07 -2.66
N GLU A 55 -9.92 11.67 -2.69
CA GLU A 55 -8.75 11.23 -1.93
C GLU A 55 -9.00 11.30 -0.41
N ASP A 56 -9.65 12.39 0.04
CA ASP A 56 -10.05 12.55 1.44
C ASP A 56 -11.10 11.52 1.86
N PHE A 57 -12.08 11.25 0.98
CA PHE A 57 -13.07 10.19 1.21
C PHE A 57 -12.41 8.82 1.33
N LEU A 58 -11.49 8.48 0.44
CA LEU A 58 -10.76 7.22 0.47
C LEU A 58 -9.89 7.08 1.73
N SER A 59 -9.18 8.15 2.12
CA SER A 59 -8.35 8.15 3.33
C SER A 59 -9.15 7.90 4.60
N LYS A 60 -10.42 8.32 4.64
CA LYS A 60 -11.33 8.11 5.77
C LYS A 60 -12.10 6.79 5.72
N ASN A 61 -12.17 6.14 4.55
CA ASN A 61 -12.97 4.94 4.31
C ASN A 61 -12.11 3.76 3.88
N TYR A 62 -11.53 3.07 4.85
CA TYR A 62 -10.58 1.96 4.63
C TYR A 62 -11.08 0.92 3.62
N LYS A 63 -12.37 0.54 3.66
CA LYS A 63 -12.96 -0.43 2.72
C LYS A 63 -12.72 -0.05 1.26
N TYR A 64 -12.91 1.23 0.90
CA TYR A 64 -12.76 1.71 -0.48
C TYR A 64 -11.30 1.93 -0.84
N LEU A 65 -10.48 2.39 0.13
CA LEU A 65 -9.03 2.48 -0.03
C LEU A 65 -8.43 1.10 -0.32
N LEU A 66 -8.78 0.10 0.47
CA LEU A 66 -8.33 -1.30 0.27
C LEU A 66 -8.80 -1.85 -1.09
N ALA A 67 -10.06 -1.60 -1.46
CA ALA A 67 -10.59 -2.05 -2.75
C ALA A 67 -9.86 -1.40 -3.93
N MET A 68 -9.51 -0.12 -3.84
CA MET A 68 -8.72 0.58 -4.86
C MET A 68 -7.30 -0.01 -4.95
N ALA A 69 -6.63 -0.20 -3.80
CA ALA A 69 -5.30 -0.79 -3.75
C ALA A 69 -5.28 -2.19 -4.36
N LYS A 70 -6.25 -3.04 -4.01
CA LYS A 70 -6.39 -4.39 -4.58
C LYS A 70 -6.61 -4.34 -6.09
N ARG A 71 -7.55 -3.53 -6.60
CA ARG A 71 -7.77 -3.43 -8.04
C ARG A 71 -6.51 -3.03 -8.79
N TRP A 72 -5.76 -2.06 -8.28
CA TRP A 72 -4.51 -1.65 -8.90
C TRP A 72 -3.46 -2.77 -8.88
N ALA A 73 -3.23 -3.39 -7.72
CA ALA A 73 -2.19 -4.40 -7.54
C ALA A 73 -2.47 -5.70 -8.30
N PHE A 74 -3.74 -6.12 -8.37
CA PHE A 74 -4.16 -7.40 -8.98
C PHE A 74 -4.64 -7.28 -10.44
N SER A 75 -4.72 -6.06 -11.00
CA SER A 75 -5.09 -5.87 -12.40
C SER A 75 -4.07 -6.54 -13.32
N LYS A 76 -4.57 -7.21 -14.37
CA LYS A 76 -3.71 -7.76 -15.45
C LYS A 76 -3.07 -6.66 -16.28
N GLU A 77 -3.78 -5.56 -16.47
CA GLU A 77 -3.32 -4.40 -17.24
C GLU A 77 -2.74 -3.33 -16.32
N ALA A 78 -1.71 -2.66 -16.81
CA ALA A 78 -1.17 -1.47 -16.19
C ALA A 78 -2.20 -0.34 -16.29
N THR A 79 -3.09 -0.23 -15.30
CA THR A 79 -4.08 0.85 -15.28
C THR A 79 -3.56 2.02 -14.46
N SER A 80 -3.51 3.20 -15.11
CA SER A 80 -3.15 4.47 -14.47
C SER A 80 -4.27 5.05 -13.57
N ASN A 81 -5.27 4.24 -13.19
CA ASN A 81 -6.43 4.68 -12.42
C ASN A 81 -6.18 4.75 -10.90
N ILE A 82 -4.96 5.03 -10.52
CA ILE A 82 -4.59 5.33 -9.14
C ILE A 82 -4.54 6.84 -8.96
N LEU A 83 -5.13 7.33 -7.87
CA LEU A 83 -5.09 8.76 -7.57
C LEU A 83 -3.68 9.19 -7.12
N PRO A 84 -3.25 10.40 -7.48
CA PRO A 84 -1.88 10.85 -7.20
C PRO A 84 -1.46 10.74 -5.75
N ARG A 85 -2.35 10.99 -4.79
CA ARG A 85 -2.06 10.88 -3.34
C ARG A 85 -1.59 9.50 -2.91
N PHE A 86 -2.04 8.43 -3.60
CA PHE A 86 -1.75 7.05 -3.22
C PHE A 86 -0.67 6.40 -4.09
N TYR A 87 -0.11 7.12 -5.07
CA TYR A 87 0.89 6.61 -5.98
C TYR A 87 2.24 7.29 -5.78
N CYS A 88 3.25 6.52 -5.41
CA CYS A 88 4.64 6.96 -5.33
C CYS A 88 5.37 6.43 -6.55
N GLU A 89 5.65 7.31 -7.50
CA GLU A 89 6.33 6.96 -8.76
C GLU A 89 7.80 6.58 -8.57
N ASP A 90 8.44 7.13 -7.54
CA ASP A 90 9.83 6.86 -7.18
C ASP A 90 10.04 6.84 -5.66
N SER A 91 11.25 6.48 -5.26
CA SER A 91 11.65 6.38 -3.85
C SER A 91 11.70 7.74 -3.15
N ALA A 92 11.91 8.85 -3.86
CA ALA A 92 11.95 10.19 -3.27
C ALA A 92 10.53 10.64 -2.87
N VAL A 93 9.55 10.43 -3.77
CA VAL A 93 8.13 10.67 -3.48
C VAL A 93 7.67 9.79 -2.32
N PHE A 94 8.06 8.51 -2.31
CA PHE A 94 7.75 7.61 -1.19
C PHE A 94 8.33 8.12 0.13
N LYS A 95 9.62 8.48 0.18
CA LYS A 95 10.28 8.99 1.39
C LYS A 95 9.60 10.26 1.92
N ALA A 96 9.26 11.19 1.04
CA ALA A 96 8.56 12.42 1.43
C ALA A 96 7.20 12.12 2.09
N ARG A 97 6.44 11.17 1.54
CA ARG A 97 5.15 10.76 2.12
C ARG A 97 5.29 9.95 3.39
N LEU A 98 6.32 9.13 3.49
CA LEU A 98 6.65 8.39 4.71
C LEU A 98 7.00 9.35 5.87
N THR A 99 7.79 10.39 5.58
CA THR A 99 8.08 11.46 6.56
C THR A 99 6.79 12.14 7.01
N LYS A 100 5.91 12.50 6.07
CA LYS A 100 4.61 13.09 6.39
C LYS A 100 3.73 12.16 7.25
N LEU A 101 3.72 10.85 6.96
CA LEU A 101 3.04 9.86 7.80
C LEU A 101 3.63 9.87 9.22
N GLY A 102 4.96 9.88 9.36
CA GLY A 102 5.63 9.97 10.66
C GLY A 102 5.21 11.21 11.46
N ASP A 103 5.17 12.38 10.80
CA ASP A 103 4.72 13.64 11.43
C ASP A 103 3.25 13.59 11.88
N ILE A 104 2.40 12.85 11.16
CA ILE A 104 1.00 12.63 11.54
C ILE A 104 0.94 11.68 12.74
N LEU A 105 1.57 10.50 12.65
CA LEU A 105 1.53 9.49 13.70
C LEU A 105 2.13 9.99 15.02
N LYS A 106 3.17 10.82 14.97
CA LYS A 106 3.77 11.46 16.16
C LYS A 106 2.80 12.32 16.94
N LYS A 107 1.73 12.83 16.31
CA LYS A 107 0.70 13.67 16.92
C LYS A 107 -0.53 12.87 17.39
N GLU A 108 -0.61 11.60 17.02
CA GLU A 108 -1.69 10.70 17.44
C GLU A 108 -1.47 10.26 18.89
N VAL A 109 -2.50 10.39 19.70
CA VAL A 109 -2.46 10.01 21.11
C VAL A 109 -2.15 8.51 21.25
N GLY A 110 -1.13 8.20 22.03
CA GLY A 110 -0.65 6.84 22.28
C GLY A 110 0.36 6.32 21.26
N LEU A 111 0.75 7.12 20.25
CA LEU A 111 1.75 6.73 19.25
C LEU A 111 3.03 7.58 19.32
N GLU A 112 3.15 8.45 20.30
CA GLU A 112 4.25 9.43 20.43
C GLU A 112 5.63 8.76 20.47
N GLU A 113 5.73 7.54 21.04
CA GLU A 113 6.97 6.77 21.13
C GLU A 113 7.06 5.69 20.04
N SER A 114 5.91 5.21 19.54
CA SER A 114 5.85 4.07 18.62
C SER A 114 5.82 4.46 17.14
N PHE A 115 5.58 5.74 16.80
CA PHE A 115 5.46 6.18 15.41
C PHE A 115 6.70 5.86 14.57
N SER A 116 7.89 5.93 15.18
CA SER A 116 9.16 5.63 14.51
C SER A 116 9.29 4.17 14.12
N LEU A 117 8.73 3.25 14.90
CA LEU A 117 8.70 1.82 14.61
C LEU A 117 7.76 1.52 13.44
N ILE A 118 6.57 2.13 13.45
CA ILE A 118 5.61 2.00 12.35
C ILE A 118 6.25 2.51 11.04
N THR A 119 6.83 3.70 11.05
CA THR A 119 7.47 4.28 9.86
C THR A 119 8.69 3.49 9.41
N SER A 120 9.44 2.86 10.34
CA SER A 120 10.57 1.99 10.01
C SER A 120 10.10 0.72 9.28
N VAL A 121 9.05 0.05 9.75
CA VAL A 121 8.45 -1.11 9.08
C VAL A 121 7.95 -0.74 7.68
N VAL A 122 7.20 0.37 7.56
CA VAL A 122 6.70 0.87 6.28
C VAL A 122 7.85 1.23 5.34
N GLY A 123 8.86 1.90 5.86
CA GLY A 123 10.05 2.32 5.12
C GLY A 123 10.83 1.14 4.56
N GLU A 124 11.04 0.10 5.36
CA GLU A 124 11.74 -1.12 4.93
C GLU A 124 11.00 -1.82 3.80
N ILE A 125 9.68 -2.02 3.94
CA ILE A 125 8.87 -2.67 2.91
C ILE A 125 8.83 -1.84 1.63
N GLY A 126 8.60 -0.53 1.73
CA GLY A 126 8.51 0.34 0.56
C GLY A 126 9.85 0.51 -0.16
N ASN A 127 10.97 0.64 0.57
CA ASN A 127 12.31 0.70 -0.04
C ASN A 127 12.63 -0.61 -0.77
N ASN A 128 12.29 -1.78 -0.19
CA ASN A 128 12.49 -3.07 -0.84
C ASN A 128 11.77 -3.14 -2.20
N SER A 129 10.57 -2.56 -2.32
CA SER A 129 9.86 -2.51 -3.61
C SER A 129 10.63 -1.73 -4.67
N PHE A 130 11.30 -0.63 -4.32
CA PHE A 130 12.13 0.12 -5.26
C PHE A 130 13.46 -0.59 -5.53
N ASP A 131 14.21 -0.95 -4.49
CA ASP A 131 15.56 -1.51 -4.60
C ASP A 131 15.60 -2.81 -5.43
N HIS A 132 14.61 -3.68 -5.24
CA HIS A 132 14.56 -4.96 -5.95
C HIS A 132 14.00 -4.86 -7.38
N ASN A 133 13.35 -3.77 -7.73
CA ASN A 133 12.77 -3.59 -9.06
C ASN A 133 13.50 -2.56 -9.93
N ILE A 134 14.61 -1.97 -9.48
CA ILE A 134 15.40 -1.01 -10.28
C ILE A 134 15.76 -1.62 -11.64
N GLY A 135 15.33 -0.96 -12.72
CA GLY A 135 15.57 -1.41 -14.10
C GLY A 135 14.79 -2.66 -14.52
N ASN A 136 13.91 -3.22 -13.66
CA ASN A 136 13.21 -4.49 -13.90
C ASN A 136 11.71 -4.41 -13.58
N TRP A 137 11.12 -3.24 -13.62
CA TRP A 137 9.66 -3.10 -13.48
C TRP A 137 8.95 -3.75 -14.66
N PRO A 138 8.05 -4.72 -14.44
CA PRO A 138 7.40 -5.43 -15.55
C PRO A 138 6.41 -4.59 -16.35
N ASP A 139 5.78 -3.57 -15.71
CA ASP A 139 4.83 -2.67 -16.36
C ASP A 139 4.91 -1.23 -15.83
N ILE A 140 4.35 -0.92 -14.68
CA ILE A 140 4.38 0.42 -14.07
C ILE A 140 5.40 0.45 -12.94
N MET A 141 6.33 1.40 -13.01
CA MET A 141 7.25 1.71 -11.92
C MET A 141 6.48 2.37 -10.77
N GLY A 142 6.92 2.12 -9.53
CA GLY A 142 6.37 2.78 -8.35
C GLY A 142 5.43 1.91 -7.54
N ILE A 143 4.97 2.48 -6.43
CA ILE A 143 4.17 1.76 -5.44
C ILE A 143 2.87 2.48 -5.10
N PHE A 144 1.85 1.71 -4.75
CA PHE A 144 0.71 2.19 -3.99
C PHE A 144 1.13 2.35 -2.54
N PHE A 145 0.83 3.52 -1.96
CA PHE A 145 1.00 3.81 -0.55
C PHE A 145 -0.21 4.55 0.00
N GLY A 146 -0.98 3.92 0.86
CA GLY A 146 -2.15 4.49 1.49
C GLY A 146 -2.27 4.10 2.96
N PHE A 147 -2.92 4.93 3.77
CA PHE A 147 -3.17 4.66 5.18
C PHE A 147 -4.51 5.20 5.63
N ASN A 148 -5.05 4.58 6.67
CA ASN A 148 -6.27 5.01 7.35
C ASN A 148 -6.00 5.06 8.85
N LEU A 149 -6.05 6.27 9.43
CA LEU A 149 -5.72 6.50 10.83
C LEU A 149 -6.77 5.92 11.78
N SER A 150 -8.06 6.02 11.43
CA SER A 150 -9.14 5.53 12.29
C SER A 150 -9.15 4.00 12.39
N GLU A 151 -8.78 3.29 11.32
CA GLU A 151 -8.64 1.83 11.33
C GLU A 151 -7.22 1.39 11.73
N LYS A 152 -6.31 2.34 11.95
CA LYS A 152 -4.89 2.10 12.26
C LYS A 152 -4.23 1.12 11.27
N LYS A 153 -4.46 1.32 9.97
CA LYS A 153 -3.98 0.44 8.89
C LYS A 153 -3.23 1.19 7.82
N ILE A 154 -2.17 0.55 7.33
CA ILE A 154 -1.36 1.03 6.22
C ILE A 154 -1.36 -0.05 5.12
N ILE A 155 -1.44 0.38 3.87
CA ILE A 155 -1.42 -0.48 2.68
C ILE A 155 -0.24 -0.06 1.81
N LEU A 156 0.57 -1.03 1.44
CA LEU A 156 1.62 -0.91 0.44
C LEU A 156 1.35 -1.95 -0.65
N ALA A 157 1.60 -1.59 -1.90
CA ALA A 157 1.61 -2.57 -2.97
C ALA A 157 2.56 -2.13 -4.08
N ASP A 158 3.16 -3.09 -4.76
CA ASP A 158 3.93 -2.88 -5.98
C ASP A 158 3.49 -3.86 -7.08
N ARG A 159 3.86 -3.52 -8.30
CA ARG A 159 3.64 -4.36 -9.48
C ARG A 159 4.96 -4.88 -10.04
N GLY A 160 5.93 -5.08 -9.15
CA GLY A 160 7.27 -5.53 -9.45
C GLY A 160 7.39 -7.02 -9.74
N GLN A 161 8.61 -7.54 -9.61
CA GLN A 161 8.94 -8.94 -9.94
C GLN A 161 8.45 -9.95 -8.88
N GLY A 162 8.19 -9.49 -7.65
CA GLY A 162 7.87 -10.35 -6.51
C GLY A 162 9.09 -11.00 -5.86
N VAL A 163 8.87 -11.57 -4.68
CA VAL A 163 9.96 -12.08 -3.81
C VAL A 163 10.68 -13.27 -4.44
N LEU A 164 9.97 -14.23 -5.03
CA LEU A 164 10.59 -15.42 -5.62
C LEU A 164 11.57 -15.03 -6.74
N THR A 165 11.14 -14.23 -7.70
CA THR A 165 11.99 -13.80 -8.83
C THR A 165 13.23 -13.03 -8.36
N THR A 166 13.08 -12.25 -7.29
CA THR A 166 14.20 -11.50 -6.72
C THR A 166 15.19 -12.42 -6.02
N LEU A 167 14.70 -13.35 -5.18
CA LEU A 167 15.55 -14.23 -4.40
C LEU A 167 16.22 -15.33 -5.22
N THR A 168 15.61 -15.84 -6.29
CA THR A 168 16.22 -16.86 -7.17
C THR A 168 17.50 -16.36 -7.85
N LYS A 169 17.75 -15.06 -7.91
CA LYS A 169 19.02 -14.50 -8.39
C LYS A 169 20.21 -14.82 -7.49
N VAL A 170 19.95 -15.03 -6.19
CA VAL A 170 20.97 -15.31 -5.16
C VAL A 170 20.79 -16.66 -4.49
N ALA A 171 19.65 -17.29 -4.63
CA ALA A 171 19.28 -18.62 -4.12
C ALA A 171 18.49 -19.39 -5.21
N PRO A 172 19.20 -19.90 -6.26
CA PRO A 172 18.56 -20.54 -7.40
C PRO A 172 17.79 -21.83 -7.06
N GLU A 173 18.03 -22.41 -5.91
CA GLU A 173 17.36 -23.60 -5.39
C GLU A 173 15.90 -23.39 -5.00
N LEU A 174 15.46 -22.13 -4.82
CA LEU A 174 14.09 -21.79 -4.45
C LEU A 174 13.12 -22.10 -5.60
N LYS A 175 12.09 -22.92 -5.33
CA LYS A 175 11.20 -23.47 -6.36
C LYS A 175 9.83 -22.79 -6.41
N ASN A 176 9.40 -22.16 -5.32
CA ASN A 176 8.04 -21.62 -5.21
C ASN A 176 7.97 -20.40 -4.26
N ASP A 177 6.82 -19.70 -4.35
CA ASP A 177 6.59 -18.49 -3.57
C ASP A 177 6.64 -18.74 -2.05
N LYS A 178 6.16 -19.92 -1.59
CA LYS A 178 6.18 -20.29 -0.16
C LYS A 178 7.62 -20.42 0.37
N GLU A 179 8.49 -21.12 -0.36
CA GLU A 179 9.91 -21.25 0.02
C GLU A 179 10.59 -19.90 0.04
N ALA A 180 10.35 -19.07 -0.99
CA ALA A 180 10.94 -17.73 -1.09
C ALA A 180 10.50 -16.83 0.08
N LEU A 181 9.21 -16.82 0.41
CA LEU A 181 8.69 -16.05 1.55
C LEU A 181 9.24 -16.58 2.88
N THR A 182 9.32 -17.92 3.06
CA THR A 182 9.93 -18.50 4.25
C THR A 182 11.36 -17.98 4.43
N VAL A 183 12.15 -18.05 3.38
CA VAL A 183 13.55 -17.59 3.41
C VAL A 183 13.62 -16.09 3.68
N ALA A 184 12.81 -15.28 3.00
CA ALA A 184 12.81 -13.82 3.15
C ALA A 184 12.55 -13.36 4.58
N PHE A 185 11.66 -14.05 5.31
CA PHE A 185 11.27 -13.69 6.67
C PHE A 185 12.06 -14.41 7.77
N THR A 186 12.82 -15.49 7.45
CA THR A 186 13.49 -16.31 8.48
C THR A 186 15.01 -16.46 8.31
N LYS A 187 15.53 -16.43 7.05
CA LYS A 187 16.96 -16.72 6.80
C LYS A 187 17.73 -15.46 6.40
N THR A 188 18.99 -15.38 6.82
CA THR A 188 19.93 -14.39 6.31
C THR A 188 20.56 -14.93 5.03
N LEU A 189 20.22 -14.35 3.88
CA LEU A 189 20.89 -14.62 2.62
C LEU A 189 21.97 -13.55 2.43
N SER A 190 23.16 -13.79 2.95
CA SER A 190 24.33 -12.95 2.71
C SER A 190 25.26 -13.65 1.71
N GLY A 191 25.10 -13.32 0.45
CA GLY A 191 26.06 -13.72 -0.58
C GLY A 191 27.32 -12.85 -0.65
N ARG A 192 27.41 -11.78 0.17
CA ARG A 192 28.59 -10.90 0.26
C ARG A 192 28.82 -10.43 1.70
N PRO A 193 30.04 -10.57 2.23
CA PRO A 193 30.36 -10.20 3.63
C PRO A 193 30.27 -8.71 3.95
N LEU A 194 30.08 -7.84 2.96
CA LEU A 194 30.07 -6.37 3.11
C LEU A 194 28.70 -5.71 2.88
N GLU A 195 27.68 -6.45 2.46
CA GLU A 195 26.35 -5.89 2.29
C GLU A 195 25.42 -6.47 3.37
N ILE A 196 25.05 -5.62 4.34
CA ILE A 196 24.02 -5.87 5.38
C ILE A 196 22.61 -5.97 4.74
N ARG A 197 22.52 -5.98 3.43
CA ARG A 197 21.27 -6.10 2.65
C ARG A 197 20.77 -7.54 2.66
N GLY A 198 19.50 -7.75 2.96
CA GLY A 198 18.84 -9.06 3.06
C GLY A 198 18.25 -9.36 4.44
N ASN A 199 18.29 -8.40 5.36
CA ASN A 199 17.71 -8.51 6.69
C ASN A 199 16.39 -7.75 6.87
N GLY A 200 15.94 -7.00 5.85
CA GLY A 200 14.83 -6.08 5.97
C GLY A 200 13.52 -6.72 6.40
N LEU A 201 13.08 -7.79 5.74
CA LEU A 201 11.84 -8.47 6.10
C LEU A 201 11.93 -9.25 7.44
N LYS A 202 13.13 -9.68 7.84
CA LYS A 202 13.34 -10.22 9.20
C LYS A 202 13.27 -9.15 10.28
N TYR A 203 13.83 -7.98 9.99
CA TYR A 203 13.68 -6.81 10.85
C TYR A 203 12.18 -6.43 10.97
N VAL A 204 11.45 -6.38 9.84
CA VAL A 204 10.00 -6.16 9.84
C VAL A 204 9.30 -7.20 10.72
N LYS A 205 9.60 -8.51 10.54
CA LYS A 205 9.04 -9.58 11.37
C LYS A 205 9.26 -9.31 12.85
N LYS A 206 10.54 -9.07 13.24
CA LYS A 206 10.91 -8.82 14.62
C LYS A 206 10.12 -7.66 15.24
N ILE A 207 10.04 -6.52 14.55
CA ILE A 207 9.30 -5.33 15.05
C ILE A 207 7.81 -5.62 15.15
N VAL A 208 7.21 -6.27 14.13
CA VAL A 208 5.78 -6.63 14.14
C VAL A 208 5.44 -7.54 15.33
N GLU A 209 6.29 -8.52 15.65
CA GLU A 209 6.11 -9.43 16.79
C GLU A 209 6.33 -8.70 18.14
N GLU A 210 7.43 -7.99 18.28
CA GLU A 210 7.81 -7.31 19.52
C GLU A 210 6.78 -6.26 19.94
N PHE A 211 6.22 -5.54 18.98
CA PHE A 211 5.24 -4.46 19.20
C PHE A 211 3.79 -4.87 18.93
N LYS A 212 3.51 -6.17 18.84
CA LYS A 212 2.15 -6.74 18.73
C LYS A 212 1.33 -6.19 17.57
N MET A 213 1.99 -5.73 16.51
CA MET A 213 1.35 -5.35 15.25
C MET A 213 0.91 -6.60 14.50
N LYS A 214 0.12 -6.43 13.43
CA LYS A 214 -0.20 -7.50 12.50
C LYS A 214 0.26 -7.15 11.10
N LEU A 215 0.77 -8.15 10.37
CA LEU A 215 1.23 -8.02 9.00
C LEU A 215 0.59 -9.09 8.13
N TRP A 216 0.04 -8.68 6.99
CA TRP A 216 -0.30 -9.53 5.85
C TRP A 216 0.60 -9.12 4.69
N PHE A 217 1.44 -10.02 4.25
CA PHE A 217 2.39 -9.79 3.16
C PHE A 217 2.20 -10.85 2.10
N GLN A 218 1.61 -10.49 0.97
CA GLN A 218 1.44 -11.37 -0.18
C GLN A 218 2.51 -11.11 -1.23
N SER A 219 3.11 -12.19 -1.75
CA SER A 219 3.87 -12.17 -2.99
C SER A 219 3.63 -13.49 -3.72
N GLY A 220 3.42 -13.41 -5.03
CA GLY A 220 3.02 -14.58 -5.79
C GLY A 220 1.70 -15.16 -5.32
N GLY A 221 1.66 -16.48 -5.15
CA GLY A 221 0.49 -17.24 -4.71
C GLY A 221 0.43 -17.49 -3.20
N ASN A 222 1.28 -16.85 -2.39
CA ASN A 222 1.32 -17.09 -0.94
C ASN A 222 1.26 -15.80 -0.13
N ILE A 223 0.72 -15.91 1.07
CA ILE A 223 0.59 -14.82 2.04
C ILE A 223 1.31 -15.23 3.32
N VAL A 224 2.22 -14.38 3.77
CA VAL A 224 2.77 -14.42 5.14
C VAL A 224 1.81 -13.65 6.05
N ILE A 225 1.44 -14.26 7.16
CA ILE A 225 0.68 -13.63 8.24
C ILE A 225 1.55 -13.66 9.49
N ILE A 226 1.80 -12.48 10.05
CA ILE A 226 2.42 -12.31 11.35
C ILE A 226 1.39 -11.65 12.25
N ASP A 227 1.00 -12.33 13.31
CA ASP A 227 0.22 -11.75 14.41
C ASP A 227 1.18 -11.60 15.60
N GLY A 228 1.46 -10.36 16.01
CA GLY A 228 2.37 -10.10 17.12
C GLY A 228 1.91 -10.62 18.48
N ASN A 229 0.74 -11.26 18.55
CA ASN A 229 0.29 -12.01 19.73
C ASN A 229 0.63 -13.51 19.66
N SER A 230 1.32 -13.96 18.61
CA SER A 230 1.73 -15.35 18.36
C SER A 230 3.15 -15.36 17.82
N ASP A 231 3.97 -16.29 18.26
CA ASP A 231 5.35 -16.48 17.77
C ASP A 231 5.39 -17.19 16.40
N ASP A 232 4.24 -17.54 15.83
CA ASP A 232 4.16 -18.35 14.62
C ASP A 232 4.12 -17.48 13.35
N LEU A 233 5.05 -17.78 12.44
CA LEU A 233 5.00 -17.32 11.05
C LEU A 233 4.06 -18.23 10.25
N ALA A 234 2.84 -17.78 10.01
CA ALA A 234 1.91 -18.53 9.16
C ALA A 234 2.12 -18.16 7.68
N ILE A 235 2.24 -19.16 6.81
CA ILE A 235 2.25 -18.96 5.35
C ILE A 235 1.12 -19.77 4.75
N ILE A 236 0.15 -19.07 4.17
CA ILE A 236 -1.04 -19.67 3.55
C ILE A 236 -1.07 -19.43 2.05
N ASN A 237 -1.87 -20.22 1.35
CA ASN A 237 -2.14 -19.98 -0.07
C ASN A 237 -3.06 -18.76 -0.24
N ALA A 238 -2.73 -17.91 -1.20
CA ALA A 238 -3.59 -16.81 -1.60
C ALA A 238 -4.71 -17.29 -2.53
N GLU A 239 -5.90 -16.69 -2.41
CA GLU A 239 -7.01 -16.94 -3.33
C GLU A 239 -6.69 -16.52 -4.78
N GLN A 240 -5.93 -15.45 -4.92
CA GLN A 240 -5.51 -14.90 -6.20
C GLN A 240 -4.01 -14.60 -6.18
N LYS A 241 -3.29 -15.04 -7.21
CA LYS A 241 -1.86 -14.77 -7.39
C LYS A 241 -1.64 -13.30 -7.78
N ILE A 242 -0.61 -12.68 -7.20
CA ILE A 242 -0.12 -11.35 -7.56
C ILE A 242 1.29 -11.46 -8.14
N ARG A 243 1.66 -10.53 -9.02
CA ARG A 243 3.01 -10.49 -9.58
C ARG A 243 4.02 -9.88 -8.60
N GLY A 244 3.77 -8.65 -8.13
CA GLY A 244 4.58 -7.95 -7.15
C GLY A 244 4.28 -8.33 -5.70
N CYS A 245 4.17 -7.33 -4.83
CA CYS A 245 3.81 -7.52 -3.44
C CYS A 245 2.55 -6.71 -3.07
N PHE A 246 1.78 -7.23 -2.11
CA PHE A 246 0.65 -6.55 -1.51
C PHE A 246 0.71 -6.71 0.01
N VAL A 247 0.72 -5.60 0.73
CA VAL A 247 0.99 -5.59 2.17
C VAL A 247 -0.06 -4.78 2.91
N ILE A 248 -0.52 -5.32 4.04
CA ILE A 248 -1.33 -4.60 5.02
C ILE A 248 -0.61 -4.67 6.36
N ILE A 249 -0.39 -3.51 6.96
CA ILE A 249 0.13 -3.35 8.32
C ILE A 249 -1.02 -2.85 9.19
N ASP A 250 -1.30 -3.56 10.28
CA ASP A 250 -2.29 -3.17 11.28
C ASP A 250 -1.54 -2.90 12.60
N TYR A 251 -1.67 -1.67 13.10
CA TYR A 251 -1.00 -1.20 14.31
C TYR A 251 -2.00 -0.82 15.43
N LYS A 252 -3.18 -1.47 15.45
CA LYS A 252 -4.22 -1.22 16.46
C LYS A 252 -3.82 -1.52 17.90
N ASN A 253 -2.85 -2.40 18.07
CA ASN A 253 -2.42 -2.85 19.39
C ASN A 253 -1.30 -1.98 20.01
N LEU A 254 -0.89 -0.93 19.29
CA LEU A 254 0.04 0.10 19.78
C LEU A 254 -0.69 1.23 20.50
#